data_dd755a7f102b73716d732274fbd93db5
#
_entry.id   dd755a7f102b73716d732274fbd93db5
#
_cell.length_a   1.000
_cell.length_b   1.000
_cell.length_c   1.000
_cell.angle_alpha   90.00
_cell.angle_beta   90.00
_cell.angle_gamma   90.00
#
_symmetry.space_group_name_H-M   'P 1'
#
loop_
_entity.id
_entity.type
_entity.pdbx_description
1 polymer ?
#
loop_
_entity_poly.entity_id
_entity_poly.type
_entity_poly.pdbx_seq_one_letter_code
_entity_poly.pdbx_strand_id
1 'polypeptide(L)'
;MERGGVMEYIGESSAIYYWRALGLIVSVLILYVVFEMQKKKMSRLSSANTHSSIVLLHKRHAGNPNYSSSTEICRIDGLRAEAFLYCVGVQAVYLSPGEHNIEVNAHWARHIRGKRFKEYEAGPHHLCVEVGHGE
;
A
#
# COMPACT_ATOMS: atom_id res chain seq x y z
N MET A 1 41.97 -45.14 -3.54
CA MET A 1 40.66 -45.32 -4.14
C MET A 1 39.67 -44.30 -3.54
N GLU A 2 39.63 -43.12 -4.11
CA GLU A 2 38.72 -42.07 -3.74
C GLU A 2 37.56 -42.01 -4.76
N ARG A 3 36.40 -42.48 -4.39
CA ARG A 3 35.14 -42.32 -5.13
C ARG A 3 33.98 -42.03 -4.14
N GLY A 4 34.08 -40.96 -3.39
CA GLY A 4 33.02 -40.59 -2.45
C GLY A 4 32.59 -39.13 -2.47
N GLY A 5 33.29 -38.24 -3.20
CA GLY A 5 33.10 -36.80 -3.05
C GLY A 5 32.15 -36.11 -4.02
N VAL A 6 31.64 -36.78 -5.06
CA VAL A 6 30.91 -36.10 -6.14
C VAL A 6 29.38 -36.16 -5.96
N MET A 7 28.88 -37.16 -5.26
CA MET A 7 27.41 -37.31 -5.09
C MET A 7 26.80 -36.46 -3.98
N GLU A 8 27.57 -36.08 -2.98
CA GLU A 8 27.09 -35.22 -1.90
C GLU A 8 26.84 -33.76 -2.33
N TYR A 9 27.64 -33.27 -3.29
CA TYR A 9 27.53 -31.90 -3.78
C TYR A 9 26.30 -31.62 -4.67
N ILE A 10 25.75 -32.64 -5.29
CA ILE A 10 24.56 -32.54 -6.16
C ILE A 10 23.28 -32.46 -5.31
N GLY A 11 23.27 -33.06 -4.12
CA GLY A 11 22.12 -33.03 -3.22
C GLY A 11 21.85 -31.66 -2.56
N GLU A 12 22.91 -30.95 -2.15
CA GLU A 12 22.76 -29.64 -1.51
C GLU A 12 22.31 -28.55 -2.47
N SER A 13 22.79 -28.56 -3.71
CA SER A 13 22.38 -27.57 -4.70
C SER A 13 20.90 -27.73 -5.07
N SER A 14 20.40 -28.96 -5.20
CA SER A 14 18.98 -29.19 -5.52
C SER A 14 18.04 -28.74 -4.41
N ALA A 15 18.38 -28.97 -3.13
CA ALA A 15 17.58 -28.53 -2.00
C ALA A 15 17.40 -27.00 -1.97
N ILE A 16 18.45 -26.24 -2.27
CA ILE A 16 18.40 -24.77 -2.33
C ILE A 16 17.43 -24.29 -3.42
N TYR A 17 17.40 -24.94 -4.58
CA TYR A 17 16.46 -24.62 -5.66
C TYR A 17 15.01 -24.89 -5.27
N TYR A 18 14.73 -26.01 -4.58
CA TYR A 18 13.39 -26.31 -4.08
C TYR A 18 12.89 -25.28 -3.05
N TRP A 19 13.74 -24.86 -2.12
CA TRP A 19 13.38 -23.83 -1.15
C TRP A 19 13.12 -22.46 -1.78
N ARG A 20 13.90 -22.10 -2.80
CA ARG A 20 13.67 -20.87 -3.56
C ARG A 20 12.38 -20.92 -4.37
N ALA A 21 12.11 -22.04 -5.04
CA ALA A 21 10.87 -22.23 -5.77
C ALA A 21 9.65 -22.21 -4.85
N LEU A 22 9.72 -22.86 -3.69
CA LEU A 22 8.68 -22.83 -2.68
C LEU A 22 8.42 -21.41 -2.17
N GLY A 23 9.47 -20.65 -1.88
CA GLY A 23 9.38 -19.25 -1.47
C GLY A 23 8.69 -18.38 -2.50
N LEU A 24 8.98 -18.56 -3.80
CA LEU A 24 8.31 -17.84 -4.88
C LEU A 24 6.83 -18.21 -4.97
N ILE A 25 6.47 -19.49 -4.88
CA ILE A 25 5.08 -19.93 -4.92
C ILE A 25 4.29 -19.32 -3.75
N VAL A 26 4.84 -19.38 -2.53
CA VAL A 26 4.19 -18.79 -1.35
C VAL A 26 4.01 -17.27 -1.51
N SER A 27 5.01 -16.58 -2.04
CA SER A 27 4.93 -15.13 -2.29
C SER A 27 3.83 -14.77 -3.29
N VAL A 28 3.71 -15.54 -4.37
CA VAL A 28 2.65 -15.35 -5.38
C VAL A 28 1.27 -15.61 -4.79
N LEU A 29 1.12 -16.66 -3.96
CA LEU A 29 -0.13 -16.96 -3.28
C LEU A 29 -0.55 -15.85 -2.31
N ILE A 30 0.40 -15.30 -1.54
CA ILE A 30 0.12 -14.17 -0.64
C ILE A 30 -0.34 -12.95 -1.44
N LEU A 31 0.35 -12.61 -2.52
CA LEU A 31 -0.04 -11.50 -3.40
C LEU A 31 -1.43 -11.71 -3.99
N TYR A 32 -1.75 -12.92 -4.42
CA TYR A 32 -3.07 -13.26 -4.94
C TYR A 32 -4.17 -13.08 -3.89
N VAL A 33 -3.96 -13.57 -2.67
CA VAL A 33 -4.92 -13.42 -1.56
C VAL A 33 -5.13 -11.95 -1.22
N VAL A 34 -4.06 -11.16 -1.13
CA VAL A 34 -4.15 -9.71 -0.86
C VAL A 34 -4.94 -9.02 -1.97
N PHE A 35 -4.68 -9.36 -3.25
CA PHE A 35 -5.39 -8.79 -4.38
C PHE A 35 -6.88 -9.11 -4.35
N GLU A 36 -7.27 -10.36 -4.07
CA GLU A 36 -8.67 -10.76 -3.94
C GLU A 36 -9.38 -10.06 -2.76
N MET A 37 -8.69 -9.89 -1.65
CA MET A 37 -9.23 -9.14 -0.51
C MET A 37 -9.49 -7.66 -0.88
N GLN A 38 -8.57 -7.02 -1.58
CA GLN A 38 -8.73 -5.63 -2.04
C GLN A 38 -9.88 -5.51 -3.05
N LYS A 39 -10.00 -6.43 -3.98
CA LYS A 39 -11.07 -6.48 -4.97
C LYS A 39 -12.46 -6.62 -4.30
N LYS A 40 -12.57 -7.51 -3.30
CA LYS A 40 -13.80 -7.66 -2.52
C LYS A 40 -14.15 -6.40 -1.73
N LYS A 41 -13.15 -5.77 -1.09
CA LYS A 41 -13.34 -4.50 -0.38
C LYS A 41 -13.83 -3.41 -1.33
N MET A 42 -13.20 -3.27 -2.49
CA MET A 42 -13.56 -2.27 -3.50
C MET A 42 -14.97 -2.49 -4.04
N SER A 43 -15.36 -3.74 -4.36
CA SER A 43 -16.69 -4.09 -4.80
C SER A 43 -17.75 -3.77 -3.74
N ARG A 44 -17.47 -4.10 -2.47
CA ARG A 44 -18.38 -3.79 -1.34
C ARG A 44 -18.55 -2.29 -1.16
N LEU A 45 -17.48 -1.51 -1.21
CA LEU A 45 -17.52 -0.05 -1.07
C LEU A 45 -18.25 0.58 -2.25
N SER A 46 -18.02 0.11 -3.47
CA SER A 46 -18.70 0.59 -4.68
C SER A 46 -20.22 0.33 -4.61
N SER A 47 -20.64 -0.85 -4.18
CA SER A 47 -22.08 -1.17 -4.06
C SER A 47 -22.78 -0.39 -2.95
N ALA A 48 -22.06 -0.06 -1.87
CA ALA A 48 -22.62 0.73 -0.76
C ALA A 48 -22.69 2.23 -1.08
N ASN A 49 -21.91 2.71 -2.06
CA ASN A 49 -21.74 4.14 -2.36
C ASN A 49 -22.10 4.47 -3.83
N THR A 50 -23.24 3.98 -4.30
CA THR A 50 -23.70 4.16 -5.69
C THR A 50 -23.89 5.62 -6.13
N HIS A 51 -24.06 6.55 -5.19
CA HIS A 51 -24.22 7.99 -5.45
C HIS A 51 -23.03 8.82 -4.97
N SER A 52 -21.93 8.19 -4.65
CA SER A 52 -20.72 8.86 -4.13
C SER A 52 -19.64 8.96 -5.19
N SER A 53 -18.89 10.04 -5.17
CA SER A 53 -17.72 10.23 -6.03
C SER A 53 -16.48 9.63 -5.38
N ILE A 54 -15.56 9.18 -6.20
CA ILE A 54 -14.26 8.70 -5.74
C ILE A 54 -13.29 9.86 -5.68
N VAL A 55 -12.79 10.16 -4.49
CA VAL A 55 -11.73 11.15 -4.29
C VAL A 55 -10.40 10.44 -4.12
N LEU A 56 -9.45 10.80 -4.98
CA LEU A 56 -8.10 10.23 -4.98
C LEU A 56 -7.15 11.15 -4.22
N LEU A 57 -6.43 10.59 -3.24
CA LEU A 57 -5.32 11.28 -2.61
C LEU A 57 -4.05 11.00 -3.41
N HIS A 58 -3.72 11.93 -4.32
CA HIS A 58 -2.52 11.82 -5.13
C HIS A 58 -1.32 12.38 -4.38
N LYS A 59 -0.31 11.54 -4.19
CA LYS A 59 0.96 11.91 -3.61
C LYS A 59 1.88 12.49 -4.68
N ARG A 60 2.25 13.74 -4.54
CA ARG A 60 3.28 14.33 -5.38
C ARG A 60 4.66 13.91 -4.85
N HIS A 61 5.36 13.05 -5.57
CA HIS A 61 6.73 12.71 -5.24
C HIS A 61 7.62 13.94 -5.43
N ALA A 62 8.35 14.30 -4.39
CA ALA A 62 9.29 15.42 -4.43
C ALA A 62 10.57 15.12 -5.24
N GLY A 63 10.62 14.03 -5.98
CA GLY A 63 11.73 13.69 -6.88
C GLY A 63 13.07 13.37 -6.20
N ASN A 64 13.13 13.39 -4.86
CA ASN A 64 14.38 13.12 -4.14
C ASN A 64 14.42 11.66 -3.67
N PRO A 65 15.34 10.83 -4.18
CA PRO A 65 15.45 9.40 -3.85
C PRO A 65 15.79 9.15 -2.37
N ASN A 66 16.28 10.16 -1.66
CA ASN A 66 16.64 10.03 -0.24
C ASN A 66 15.45 10.20 0.71
N TYR A 67 14.27 10.51 0.18
CA TYR A 67 13.05 10.68 0.96
C TYR A 67 12.00 9.67 0.54
N SER A 68 11.51 8.93 1.51
CA SER A 68 10.28 8.15 1.40
C SER A 68 9.18 8.90 2.13
N SER A 69 8.04 9.13 1.51
CA SER A 69 6.89 9.76 2.16
C SER A 69 5.63 8.96 1.90
N SER A 70 4.76 8.89 2.89
CA SER A 70 3.42 8.32 2.80
C SER A 70 2.41 9.31 3.34
N THR A 71 1.22 9.32 2.76
CA THR A 71 0.11 10.14 3.21
C THR A 71 -1.07 9.21 3.45
N GLU A 72 -1.72 9.35 4.57
CA GLU A 72 -2.83 8.49 4.98
C GLU A 72 -4.05 9.36 5.30
N ILE A 73 -5.21 8.96 4.78
CA ILE A 73 -6.49 9.56 5.13
C ILE A 73 -6.95 8.89 6.43
N CYS A 74 -7.05 9.68 7.50
CA CYS A 74 -7.38 9.16 8.82
C CYS A 74 -8.87 9.26 9.12
N ARG A 75 -9.47 10.42 8.86
CA ARG A 75 -10.89 10.68 9.16
C ARG A 75 -11.54 11.50 8.05
N ILE A 76 -12.86 11.35 7.94
CA ILE A 76 -13.74 12.14 7.11
C ILE A 76 -14.89 12.59 7.99
N ASP A 77 -15.10 13.90 8.11
CA ASP A 77 -16.15 14.51 8.95
C ASP A 77 -16.11 14.01 10.42
N GLY A 78 -14.90 13.79 10.94
CA GLY A 78 -14.66 13.28 12.30
C GLY A 78 -14.81 11.77 12.46
N LEU A 79 -15.30 11.05 11.44
CA LEU A 79 -15.43 9.60 11.45
C LEU A 79 -14.21 8.93 10.82
N ARG A 80 -13.90 7.72 11.26
CA ARG A 80 -12.79 6.94 10.68
C ARG A 80 -13.03 6.69 9.19
N ALA A 81 -12.07 7.09 8.35
CA ALA A 81 -12.15 6.91 6.92
C ALA A 81 -12.05 5.44 6.50
N GLU A 82 -12.94 5.01 5.62
CA GLU A 82 -12.81 3.71 4.92
C GLU A 82 -12.03 3.91 3.61
N ALA A 83 -10.75 4.26 3.72
CA ALA A 83 -9.88 4.40 2.57
C ALA A 83 -9.52 3.02 1.97
N PHE A 84 -9.35 2.99 0.65
CA PHE A 84 -8.89 1.82 -0.08
C PHE A 84 -7.76 2.21 -1.04
N LEU A 85 -6.97 1.24 -1.46
CA LEU A 85 -5.93 1.45 -2.46
C LEU A 85 -6.56 1.39 -3.86
N TYR A 86 -6.56 2.51 -4.57
CA TYR A 86 -7.03 2.58 -5.95
C TYR A 86 -5.99 2.01 -6.91
N CYS A 87 -4.74 2.41 -6.71
CA CYS A 87 -3.56 1.83 -7.36
C CYS A 87 -2.35 1.95 -6.42
N VAL A 88 -1.18 1.50 -6.85
CA VAL A 88 0.03 1.53 -6.02
C VAL A 88 0.34 2.96 -5.56
N GLY A 89 0.29 3.18 -4.27
CA GLY A 89 0.61 4.47 -3.63
C GLY A 89 -0.48 5.53 -3.70
N VAL A 90 -1.67 5.22 -4.24
CA VAL A 90 -2.80 6.15 -4.29
C VAL A 90 -3.94 5.63 -3.43
N GLN A 91 -4.26 6.36 -2.37
CA GLN A 91 -5.43 6.09 -1.57
C GLN A 91 -6.67 6.78 -2.16
N ALA A 92 -7.80 6.12 -2.03
CA ALA A 92 -9.08 6.63 -2.47
C ALA A 92 -10.14 6.49 -1.37
N VAL A 93 -11.10 7.38 -1.37
CA VAL A 93 -12.29 7.31 -0.54
C VAL A 93 -13.53 7.63 -1.36
N TYR A 94 -14.65 7.04 -0.98
CA TYR A 94 -15.95 7.44 -1.50
C TYR A 94 -16.51 8.59 -0.66
N LEU A 95 -16.89 9.69 -1.32
CA LEU A 95 -17.56 10.82 -0.68
C LEU A 95 -18.90 11.07 -1.33
N SER A 96 -19.93 11.28 -0.50
CA SER A 96 -21.22 11.77 -0.96
C SER A 96 -21.10 13.21 -1.49
N PRO A 97 -22.05 13.68 -2.32
CA PRO A 97 -22.07 15.09 -2.69
C PRO A 97 -22.19 16.01 -1.47
N GLY A 98 -21.45 17.12 -1.47
CA GLY A 98 -21.43 18.09 -0.39
C GLY A 98 -20.03 18.48 0.06
N GLU A 99 -19.95 19.25 1.12
CA GLU A 99 -18.69 19.63 1.75
C GLU A 99 -18.25 18.57 2.75
N HIS A 100 -16.97 18.20 2.69
CA HIS A 100 -16.36 17.23 3.58
C HIS A 100 -15.05 17.75 4.17
N ASN A 101 -14.83 17.47 5.45
CA ASN A 101 -13.57 17.75 6.12
C ASN A 101 -12.77 16.46 6.21
N ILE A 102 -11.64 16.40 5.51
CA ILE A 102 -10.76 15.25 5.46
C ILE A 102 -9.54 15.52 6.31
N GLU A 103 -9.29 14.64 7.30
CA GLU A 103 -8.06 14.63 8.08
C GLU A 103 -7.04 13.71 7.43
N VAL A 104 -5.85 14.25 7.20
CA VAL A 104 -4.75 13.56 6.53
C VAL A 104 -3.50 13.63 7.40
N ASN A 105 -2.86 12.49 7.62
CA ASN A 105 -1.53 12.42 8.22
C ASN A 105 -0.48 12.22 7.13
N ALA A 106 0.64 12.91 7.29
CA ALA A 106 1.80 12.74 6.42
C ALA A 106 2.96 12.17 7.23
N HIS A 107 3.53 11.08 6.72
CA HIS A 107 4.73 10.46 7.26
C HIS A 107 5.84 10.55 6.21
N TRP A 108 7.05 10.89 6.63
CA TRP A 108 8.19 10.79 5.74
C TRP A 108 9.42 10.31 6.48
N ALA A 109 10.23 9.56 5.76
CA ALA A 109 11.49 9.06 6.25
C ALA A 109 12.63 9.62 5.39
N ARG A 110 13.66 10.11 6.03
CA ARG A 110 14.91 10.54 5.39
C ARG A 110 15.98 9.50 5.59
N HIS A 111 16.59 9.07 4.50
CA HIS A 111 17.74 8.20 4.57
C HIS A 111 18.98 9.03 5.03
N ILE A 112 19.55 8.64 6.16
CA ILE A 112 20.80 9.19 6.70
C ILE A 112 21.89 8.18 6.38
N ARG A 113 23.12 8.64 6.16
CA ARG A 113 24.29 7.82 5.86
C ARG A 113 24.32 6.51 6.66
N GLY A 114 24.48 5.39 5.95
CA GLY A 114 24.37 4.05 6.49
C GLY A 114 22.92 3.53 6.43
N LYS A 115 22.61 2.47 7.18
CA LYS A 115 21.26 1.84 7.22
C LYS A 115 20.29 2.56 8.16
N ARG A 116 20.48 3.84 8.44
CA ARG A 116 19.64 4.60 9.37
C ARG A 116 18.65 5.47 8.62
N PHE A 117 17.38 5.38 9.03
CA PHE A 117 16.31 6.27 8.61
C PHE A 117 15.92 7.16 9.78
N LYS A 118 15.61 8.41 9.51
CA LYS A 118 14.95 9.29 10.46
C LYS A 118 13.53 9.50 9.99
N GLU A 119 12.59 9.11 10.82
CA GLU A 119 11.16 9.22 10.55
C GLU A 119 10.64 10.55 11.09
N TYR A 120 9.71 11.13 10.37
CA TYR A 120 9.02 12.36 10.72
C TYR A 120 7.53 12.15 10.45
N GLU A 121 6.71 12.72 11.30
CA GLU A 121 5.28 12.74 11.16
C GLU A 121 4.79 14.18 11.23
N ALA A 122 3.85 14.53 10.39
CA ALA A 122 3.14 15.80 10.45
C ALA A 122 1.65 15.56 10.26
N GLY A 123 0.88 16.19 11.09
CA GLY A 123 -0.57 16.13 11.05
C GLY A 123 -1.20 16.16 12.43
N PRO A 124 -2.53 16.06 12.50
CA PRO A 124 -3.44 15.98 11.36
C PRO A 124 -3.56 17.29 10.58
N HIS A 125 -3.58 17.18 9.26
CA HIS A 125 -3.93 18.30 8.38
C HIS A 125 -5.38 18.17 7.96
N HIS A 126 -6.12 19.28 7.99
CA HIS A 126 -7.53 19.33 7.60
C HIS A 126 -7.65 19.89 6.19
N LEU A 127 -8.33 19.16 5.33
CA LEU A 127 -8.64 19.56 3.96
C LEU A 127 -10.16 19.63 3.80
N CYS A 128 -10.66 20.80 3.41
CA CYS A 128 -12.06 20.96 3.02
C CYS A 128 -12.20 20.63 1.53
N VAL A 129 -13.04 19.68 1.21
CA VAL A 129 -13.30 19.22 -0.17
C VAL A 129 -14.78 19.33 -0.45
N GLU A 130 -15.15 20.01 -1.52
CA GLU A 130 -16.51 20.05 -2.03
C GLU A 130 -16.66 19.05 -3.16
N VAL A 131 -17.63 18.17 -3.05
CA VAL A 131 -17.94 17.14 -4.04
C VAL A 131 -19.24 17.49 -4.75
N GLY A 132 -19.16 17.67 -6.08
CA GLY A 132 -20.33 17.96 -6.93
C GLY A 132 -21.24 16.75 -7.12
N HIS A 133 -22.45 17.02 -7.58
CA HIS A 133 -23.39 15.97 -7.99
C HIS A 133 -23.01 15.45 -9.37
N GLY A 134 -22.68 14.18 -9.49
CA GLY A 134 -22.61 13.47 -10.79
C GLY A 134 -21.29 13.58 -11.54
N GLU A 135 -20.19 13.83 -10.86
CA GLU A 135 -18.83 13.72 -11.43
C GLU A 135 -18.10 12.45 -10.97
#